data_74a17fcb59dc5dd53d44d8a76426cad6
#
_entry.id   74a17fcb59dc5dd53d44d8a76426cad6
#
_cell.length_a   1.000
_cell.length_b   1.000
_cell.length_c   1.000
_cell.angle_alpha   90.00
_cell.angle_beta   90.00
_cell.angle_gamma   90.00
#
_symmetry.space_group_name_H-M   'P 1'
#
loop_
_entity.id
_entity.type
_entity.pdbx_description
1 polymer ?
#
loop_
_entity_poly.entity_id
_entity_poly.type
_entity_poly.pdbx_seq_one_letter_code
_entity_poly.pdbx_strand_id
1 'polypeptide(L)'
;MKSINSDTWIQLLGMLSVLAGLVFVGLEMKQSQQIALAAQQQNRMSVFIDIINTMTEAGFEYAAAAPESDYVFRNFMHASFFILENDVVQYNLGLMEEGVWAAKHNALKNMMARCTAREVFNFRKSQLDNRLVELAEDAIVGDCRGISDPSVFDPLNNVDVLNSYREQLESQ
;
A
#
# COMPACT_ATOMS: atom_id res chain seq x y z
N MET A 1 43.63 -40.86 -25.18
CA MET A 1 42.42 -40.36 -24.52
C MET A 1 42.29 -41.11 -23.20
N LYS A 2 42.38 -40.42 -22.05
CA LYS A 2 42.17 -41.03 -20.72
C LYS A 2 40.68 -41.38 -20.62
N SER A 3 40.36 -42.67 -20.41
CA SER A 3 38.99 -43.08 -20.08
C SER A 3 38.59 -42.47 -18.74
N ILE A 4 37.52 -41.71 -18.71
CA ILE A 4 36.95 -41.18 -17.46
C ILE A 4 36.39 -42.36 -16.68
N ASN A 5 36.86 -42.56 -15.48
CA ASN A 5 36.42 -43.68 -14.59
C ASN A 5 34.93 -43.54 -14.25
N SER A 6 34.22 -44.65 -14.14
CA SER A 6 32.80 -44.72 -13.73
C SER A 6 32.52 -43.96 -12.44
N ASP A 7 33.47 -43.97 -11.50
CA ASP A 7 33.38 -43.25 -10.22
C ASP A 7 33.34 -41.72 -10.41
N THR A 8 34.07 -41.19 -11.40
CA THR A 8 34.05 -39.78 -11.72
C THR A 8 32.71 -39.33 -12.31
N TRP A 9 32.07 -40.18 -13.10
CA TRP A 9 30.72 -39.91 -13.64
C TRP A 9 29.66 -39.93 -12.54
N ILE A 10 29.73 -40.88 -11.59
CA ILE A 10 28.81 -40.96 -10.46
C ILE A 10 28.94 -39.70 -9.55
N GLN A 11 30.17 -39.25 -9.28
CA GLN A 11 30.41 -38.06 -8.52
C GLN A 11 29.88 -36.81 -9.23
N LEU A 12 30.08 -36.70 -10.53
CA LEU A 12 29.62 -35.55 -11.33
C LEU A 12 28.06 -35.48 -11.37
N LEU A 13 27.41 -36.64 -11.56
CA LEU A 13 25.95 -36.73 -11.50
C LEU A 13 25.39 -36.42 -10.11
N GLY A 14 26.06 -36.85 -9.05
CA GLY A 14 25.70 -36.52 -7.67
C GLY A 14 25.79 -34.99 -7.41
N MET A 15 26.90 -34.35 -7.81
CA MET A 15 27.05 -32.88 -7.70
C MET A 15 25.99 -32.15 -8.51
N LEU A 16 25.70 -32.58 -9.74
CA LEU A 16 24.69 -31.97 -10.60
C LEU A 16 23.29 -32.07 -9.97
N SER A 17 22.97 -33.22 -9.37
CA SER A 17 21.69 -33.44 -8.70
C SER A 17 21.51 -32.53 -7.49
N VAL A 18 22.56 -32.33 -6.69
CA VAL A 18 22.53 -31.41 -5.54
C VAL A 18 22.33 -29.98 -6.03
N LEU A 19 23.05 -29.58 -7.09
CA LEU A 19 22.95 -28.24 -7.66
C LEU A 19 21.56 -27.96 -8.24
N ALA A 20 20.98 -28.94 -8.95
CA ALA A 20 19.61 -28.86 -9.44
C ALA A 20 18.58 -28.76 -8.29
N GLY A 21 18.78 -29.50 -7.22
CA GLY A 21 17.96 -29.41 -6.00
C GLY A 21 18.01 -28.03 -5.35
N LEU A 22 19.20 -27.43 -5.26
CA LEU A 22 19.36 -26.08 -4.68
C LEU A 22 18.70 -25.01 -5.56
N VAL A 23 18.81 -25.12 -6.88
CA VAL A 23 18.12 -24.21 -7.81
C VAL A 23 16.61 -24.34 -7.68
N PHE A 24 16.12 -25.59 -7.60
CA PHE A 24 14.69 -25.85 -7.41
C PHE A 24 14.15 -25.24 -6.11
N VAL A 25 14.84 -25.44 -4.99
CA VAL A 25 14.49 -24.84 -3.70
C VAL A 25 14.50 -23.33 -3.78
N GLY A 26 15.49 -22.74 -4.45
CA GLY A 26 15.56 -21.27 -4.67
C GLY A 26 14.36 -20.73 -5.44
N LEU A 27 13.90 -21.45 -6.46
CA LEU A 27 12.71 -21.08 -7.25
C LEU A 27 11.41 -21.23 -6.42
N GLU A 28 11.29 -22.29 -5.63
CA GLU A 28 10.14 -22.48 -4.73
C GLU A 28 10.07 -21.40 -3.66
N MET A 29 11.21 -21.00 -3.08
CA MET A 29 11.26 -19.91 -2.12
C MET A 29 10.80 -18.60 -2.75
N LYS A 30 11.24 -18.29 -3.97
CA LYS A 30 10.81 -17.10 -4.70
C LYS A 30 9.30 -17.12 -4.99
N GLN A 31 8.76 -18.23 -5.42
CA GLN A 31 7.32 -18.40 -5.64
C GLN A 31 6.52 -18.24 -4.35
N SER A 32 6.99 -18.84 -3.25
CA SER A 32 6.36 -18.70 -1.93
C SER A 32 6.33 -17.26 -1.45
N GLN A 33 7.41 -16.48 -1.68
CA GLN A 33 7.45 -15.05 -1.39
C GLN A 33 6.42 -14.27 -2.21
N GLN A 34 6.27 -14.54 -3.50
CA GLN A 34 5.29 -13.90 -4.37
C GLN A 34 3.85 -14.18 -3.91
N ILE A 35 3.57 -15.43 -3.52
CA ILE A 35 2.25 -15.82 -2.98
C ILE A 35 1.97 -15.09 -1.66
N ALA A 36 2.96 -15.00 -0.77
CA ALA A 36 2.82 -14.28 0.49
C ALA A 36 2.55 -12.77 0.27
N LEU A 37 3.23 -12.15 -0.68
CA LEU A 37 3.00 -10.75 -1.08
C LEU A 37 1.58 -10.55 -1.64
N ALA A 38 1.12 -11.44 -2.51
CA ALA A 38 -0.23 -11.38 -3.07
C ALA A 38 -1.31 -11.53 -1.98
N ALA A 39 -1.13 -12.48 -1.05
CA ALA A 39 -2.04 -12.69 0.07
C ALA A 39 -2.08 -11.46 0.99
N GLN A 40 -0.95 -10.80 1.21
CA GLN A 40 -0.85 -9.59 2.01
C GLN A 40 -1.58 -8.41 1.36
N GLN A 41 -1.44 -8.23 0.05
CA GLN A 41 -2.20 -7.21 -0.71
C GLN A 41 -3.71 -7.45 -0.60
N GLN A 42 -4.13 -8.71 -0.72
CA GLN A 42 -5.54 -9.10 -0.62
C GLN A 42 -6.10 -8.82 0.78
N ASN A 43 -5.33 -9.11 1.85
CA ASN A 43 -5.70 -8.79 3.23
C ASN A 43 -5.89 -7.28 3.44
N ARG A 44 -5.02 -6.45 2.88
CA ARG A 44 -5.13 -4.99 2.98
C ARG A 44 -6.37 -4.45 2.28
N MET A 45 -6.68 -4.99 1.10
CA MET A 45 -7.93 -4.64 0.39
C MET A 45 -9.16 -5.01 1.22
N SER A 46 -9.16 -6.19 1.87
CA SER A 46 -10.25 -6.59 2.74
C SER A 46 -10.46 -5.62 3.90
N VAL A 47 -9.39 -5.25 4.62
CA VAL A 47 -9.46 -4.28 5.71
C VAL A 47 -9.99 -2.93 5.22
N PHE A 48 -9.56 -2.46 4.05
CA PHE A 48 -10.04 -1.19 3.51
C PHE A 48 -11.53 -1.26 3.12
N ILE A 49 -11.98 -2.37 2.51
CA ILE A 49 -13.40 -2.60 2.19
C ILE A 49 -14.25 -2.62 3.46
N ASP A 50 -13.77 -3.27 4.53
CA ASP A 50 -14.47 -3.31 5.82
C ASP A 50 -14.64 -1.91 6.44
N ILE A 51 -13.61 -1.05 6.31
CA ILE A 51 -13.69 0.35 6.72
C ILE A 51 -14.75 1.10 5.89
N ILE A 52 -14.74 0.94 4.58
CA ILE A 52 -15.75 1.56 3.69
C ILE A 52 -17.16 1.09 4.04
N ASN A 53 -17.35 -0.21 4.30
CA ASN A 53 -18.63 -0.76 4.71
C ASN A 53 -19.11 -0.15 6.03
N THR A 54 -18.21 -0.04 7.02
CA THR A 54 -18.52 0.61 8.31
C THR A 54 -18.92 2.07 8.13
N MET A 55 -18.27 2.80 7.22
CA MET A 55 -18.66 4.19 6.90
C MET A 55 -20.04 4.23 6.23
N THR A 56 -20.32 3.30 5.32
CA THR A 56 -21.61 3.19 4.63
C THR A 56 -22.73 2.89 5.60
N GLU A 57 -22.53 1.96 6.55
CA GLU A 57 -23.49 1.65 7.61
C GLU A 57 -23.74 2.85 8.53
N ALA A 58 -22.74 3.69 8.74
CA ALA A 58 -22.87 4.95 9.47
C ALA A 58 -23.51 6.08 8.66
N GLY A 59 -23.95 5.81 7.42
CA GLY A 59 -24.55 6.82 6.53
C GLY A 59 -23.52 7.78 5.93
N PHE A 60 -22.24 7.39 5.86
CA PHE A 60 -21.15 8.21 5.39
C PHE A 60 -20.68 7.75 4.01
N GLU A 61 -20.64 8.66 3.05
CA GLU A 61 -20.09 8.38 1.72
C GLU A 61 -18.58 8.62 1.71
N TYR A 62 -17.80 7.61 1.28
CA TYR A 62 -16.33 7.66 1.28
C TYR A 62 -15.76 8.87 0.51
N ALA A 63 -16.38 9.24 -0.59
CA ALA A 63 -15.96 10.36 -1.43
C ALA A 63 -16.64 11.69 -1.07
N ALA A 64 -17.58 11.72 -0.09
CA ALA A 64 -18.30 12.92 0.26
C ALA A 64 -17.39 13.98 0.89
N ALA A 65 -17.55 15.23 0.47
CA ALA A 65 -16.72 16.34 0.90
C ALA A 65 -16.96 16.77 2.35
N ALA A 66 -18.16 16.57 2.89
CA ALA A 66 -18.52 17.00 4.24
C ALA A 66 -19.42 15.98 4.92
N PRO A 67 -18.86 15.19 5.85
CA PRO A 67 -19.68 14.31 6.68
C PRO A 67 -20.44 15.12 7.73
N GLU A 68 -21.68 14.77 7.95
CA GLU A 68 -22.47 15.29 9.07
C GLU A 68 -21.88 14.84 10.43
N SER A 69 -21.04 13.80 10.43
CA SER A 69 -20.48 13.14 11.61
C SER A 69 -18.94 13.19 11.57
N ASP A 70 -18.37 14.17 12.24
CA ASP A 70 -16.92 14.37 12.37
C ASP A 70 -16.19 13.14 12.97
N TYR A 71 -16.81 12.42 13.93
CA TYR A 71 -16.21 11.26 14.57
C TYR A 71 -16.01 10.07 13.61
N VAL A 72 -16.89 9.86 12.63
CA VAL A 72 -16.76 8.78 11.64
C VAL A 72 -15.55 9.05 10.75
N PHE A 73 -15.40 10.29 10.29
CA PHE A 73 -14.26 10.70 9.49
C PHE A 73 -12.93 10.64 10.30
N ARG A 74 -12.95 11.02 11.57
CA ARG A 74 -11.78 10.89 12.46
C ARG A 74 -11.40 9.42 12.66
N ASN A 75 -12.35 8.54 12.86
CA ASN A 75 -12.11 7.09 12.96
C ASN A 75 -11.53 6.53 11.66
N PHE A 76 -12.01 7.00 10.50
CA PHE A 76 -11.42 6.65 9.22
C PHE A 76 -9.94 7.11 9.14
N MET A 77 -9.61 8.32 9.60
CA MET A 77 -8.21 8.78 9.64
C MET A 77 -7.36 7.92 10.59
N HIS A 78 -7.88 7.52 11.76
CA HIS A 78 -7.19 6.58 12.64
C HIS A 78 -6.88 5.26 11.94
N ALA A 79 -7.85 4.66 11.26
CA ALA A 79 -7.69 3.42 10.52
C ALA A 79 -6.68 3.58 9.36
N SER A 80 -6.74 4.72 8.66
CA SER A 80 -5.81 5.02 7.56
C SER A 80 -4.36 5.10 8.03
N PHE A 81 -4.08 5.67 9.21
CA PHE A 81 -2.74 5.67 9.79
C PHE A 81 -2.24 4.27 10.13
N PHE A 82 -3.08 3.35 10.63
CA PHE A 82 -2.68 1.96 10.84
C PHE A 82 -2.31 1.25 9.54
N ILE A 83 -3.08 1.51 8.46
CA ILE A 83 -2.78 0.93 7.14
C ILE A 83 -1.45 1.48 6.62
N LEU A 84 -1.24 2.80 6.70
CA LEU A 84 -0.02 3.45 6.24
C LEU A 84 1.22 3.01 7.04
N GLU A 85 1.08 2.82 8.36
CA GLU A 85 2.16 2.30 9.19
C GLU A 85 2.58 0.90 8.74
N ASN A 86 1.62 0.02 8.50
CA ASN A 86 1.88 -1.30 7.94
C ASN A 86 2.53 -1.21 6.53
N ASP A 87 2.09 -0.25 5.69
CA ASP A 87 2.66 -0.03 4.36
C ASP A 87 4.14 0.39 4.43
N VAL A 88 4.47 1.31 5.36
CA VAL A 88 5.86 1.74 5.61
C VAL A 88 6.74 0.57 6.06
N VAL A 89 6.25 -0.26 6.99
CA VAL A 89 6.97 -1.45 7.45
C VAL A 89 7.23 -2.41 6.29
N GLN A 90 6.22 -2.70 5.48
CA GLN A 90 6.34 -3.62 4.34
C GLN A 90 7.31 -3.11 3.27
N TYR A 91 7.23 -1.83 2.94
CA TYR A 91 8.15 -1.23 1.99
C TYR A 91 9.61 -1.35 2.47
N ASN A 92 9.87 -1.04 3.75
CA ASN A 92 11.22 -1.15 4.33
C ASN A 92 11.74 -2.59 4.43
N LEU A 93 10.86 -3.58 4.49
CA LEU A 93 11.21 -4.99 4.42
C LEU A 93 11.43 -5.49 2.97
N GLY A 94 11.27 -4.64 1.97
CA GLY A 94 11.36 -5.02 0.56
C GLY A 94 10.17 -5.87 0.08
N LEU A 95 9.04 -5.82 0.79
CA LEU A 95 7.83 -6.59 0.52
C LEU A 95 6.80 -5.81 -0.30
N MET A 96 7.13 -4.60 -0.74
CA MET A 96 6.26 -3.75 -1.55
C MET A 96 7.04 -3.21 -2.74
N GLU A 97 6.44 -3.29 -3.93
CA GLU A 97 7.01 -2.72 -5.14
C GLU A 97 7.00 -1.19 -5.11
N GLU A 98 8.00 -0.58 -5.75
CA GLU A 98 8.20 0.88 -5.79
C GLU A 98 6.97 1.64 -6.30
N GLY A 99 6.31 1.13 -7.36
CA GLY A 99 5.10 1.75 -7.91
C GLY A 99 3.93 1.75 -6.94
N VAL A 100 3.76 0.67 -6.16
CA VAL A 100 2.74 0.57 -5.12
C VAL A 100 3.06 1.52 -3.98
N TRP A 101 4.33 1.58 -3.55
CA TRP A 101 4.78 2.50 -2.51
C TRP A 101 4.57 3.96 -2.90
N ALA A 102 4.93 4.35 -4.12
CA ALA A 102 4.72 5.71 -4.62
C ALA A 102 3.24 6.13 -4.55
N ALA A 103 2.31 5.23 -4.90
CA ALA A 103 0.88 5.50 -4.78
C ALA A 103 0.45 5.69 -3.31
N LYS A 104 0.98 4.88 -2.38
CA LYS A 104 0.69 5.01 -0.93
C LYS A 104 1.27 6.30 -0.34
N HIS A 105 2.48 6.66 -0.74
CA HIS A 105 3.11 7.90 -0.34
C HIS A 105 2.32 9.13 -0.83
N ASN A 106 1.79 9.10 -2.06
CA ASN A 106 0.91 10.14 -2.55
C ASN A 106 -0.42 10.20 -1.77
N ALA A 107 -0.98 9.06 -1.40
CA ALA A 107 -2.17 9.01 -0.55
C ALA A 107 -1.91 9.64 0.84
N LEU A 108 -0.73 9.39 1.44
CA LEU A 108 -0.32 10.03 2.69
C LEU A 108 -0.24 11.57 2.52
N LYS A 109 0.38 12.07 1.44
CA LYS A 109 0.44 13.52 1.16
C LYS A 109 -0.94 14.15 1.05
N ASN A 110 -1.85 13.50 0.32
CA ASN A 110 -3.22 13.96 0.17
C ASN A 110 -3.97 13.93 1.51
N MET A 111 -3.75 12.92 2.32
CA MET A 111 -4.33 12.83 3.66
C MET A 111 -3.80 13.95 4.56
N MET A 112 -2.49 14.20 4.58
CA MET A 112 -1.86 15.25 5.39
C MET A 112 -2.18 16.67 4.93
N ALA A 113 -2.79 16.86 3.77
CA ALA A 113 -3.38 18.15 3.37
C ALA A 113 -4.64 18.51 4.18
N ARG A 114 -5.27 17.58 4.89
CA ARG A 114 -6.53 17.77 5.65
C ARG A 114 -6.28 18.11 7.11
N CYS A 115 -7.05 19.05 7.65
CA CYS A 115 -6.95 19.46 9.07
C CYS A 115 -7.23 18.29 10.02
N THR A 116 -8.30 17.55 9.79
CA THR A 116 -8.68 16.41 10.64
C THR A 116 -7.60 15.32 10.66
N ALA A 117 -6.94 15.07 9.52
CA ALA A 117 -5.85 14.10 9.48
C ALA A 117 -4.64 14.59 10.29
N ARG A 118 -4.29 15.89 10.21
CA ARG A 118 -3.21 16.48 11.03
C ARG A 118 -3.53 16.44 12.52
N GLU A 119 -4.78 16.68 12.93
CA GLU A 119 -5.21 16.55 14.32
C GLU A 119 -5.05 15.10 14.82
N VAL A 120 -5.54 14.13 14.06
CA VAL A 120 -5.38 12.70 14.38
C VAL A 120 -3.91 12.29 14.39
N PHE A 121 -3.11 12.75 13.44
CA PHE A 121 -1.66 12.53 13.41
C PHE A 121 -1.00 13.05 14.68
N ASN A 122 -1.24 14.31 15.07
CA ASN A 122 -0.65 14.91 16.26
C ASN A 122 -1.03 14.14 17.53
N PHE A 123 -2.27 13.65 17.63
CA PHE A 123 -2.71 12.81 18.73
C PHE A 123 -1.97 11.47 18.77
N ARG A 124 -1.70 10.87 17.61
CA ARG A 124 -1.10 9.54 17.50
C ARG A 124 0.42 9.52 17.36
N LYS A 125 1.04 10.65 17.08
CA LYS A 125 2.46 10.76 16.73
C LYS A 125 3.40 9.96 17.63
N SER A 126 3.16 9.93 18.94
CA SER A 126 3.97 9.18 19.91
C SER A 126 3.72 7.66 19.89
N GLN A 127 2.73 7.18 19.13
CA GLN A 127 2.32 5.78 19.03
C GLN A 127 2.57 5.19 17.63
N LEU A 128 3.08 5.99 16.70
CA LEU A 128 3.36 5.58 15.32
C LEU A 128 4.84 5.22 15.14
N ASP A 129 5.11 4.39 14.15
CA ASP A 129 6.49 4.11 13.71
C ASP A 129 7.18 5.42 13.28
N ASN A 130 8.41 5.64 13.75
CA ASN A 130 9.15 6.88 13.50
C ASN A 130 9.31 7.19 12.00
N ARG A 131 9.43 6.17 11.15
CA ARG A 131 9.55 6.34 9.69
C ARG A 131 8.26 6.90 9.08
N LEU A 132 7.10 6.45 9.58
CA LEU A 132 5.82 7.05 9.16
C LEU A 132 5.69 8.48 9.68
N VAL A 133 6.17 8.75 10.90
CA VAL A 133 6.16 10.11 11.47
C VAL A 133 6.96 11.07 10.60
N GLU A 134 8.19 10.71 10.21
CA GLU A 134 9.05 11.52 9.34
C GLU A 134 8.37 11.79 7.98
N LEU A 135 7.83 10.75 7.34
CA LEU A 135 7.12 10.87 6.06
C LEU A 135 5.87 11.76 6.15
N ALA A 136 5.13 11.66 7.27
CA ALA A 136 3.94 12.46 7.49
C ALA A 136 4.28 13.94 7.77
N GLU A 137 5.36 14.21 8.49
CA GLU A 137 5.86 15.57 8.73
C GLU A 137 6.34 16.23 7.43
N ASP A 138 7.09 15.50 6.61
CA ASP A 138 7.55 15.97 5.30
C ASP A 138 6.39 16.22 4.32
N ALA A 139 5.28 15.51 4.50
CA ALA A 139 4.07 15.69 3.70
C ALA A 139 3.24 16.94 4.08
N ILE A 140 3.54 17.59 5.22
CA ILE A 140 2.83 18.79 5.66
C ILE A 140 3.32 20.00 4.86
N VAL A 141 2.47 20.50 3.96
CA VAL A 141 2.74 21.69 3.16
C VAL A 141 1.65 22.73 3.39
N GLY A 142 2.04 23.92 3.85
CA GLY A 142 1.13 25.05 4.04
C GLY A 142 0.00 24.80 5.04
N ASP A 143 -1.05 25.61 4.95
CA ASP A 143 -2.25 25.48 5.78
C ASP A 143 -3.08 24.25 5.35
N CYS A 144 -3.67 23.58 6.33
CA CYS A 144 -4.52 22.45 6.07
C CYS A 144 -5.90 22.89 5.54
N ARG A 145 -6.55 21.99 4.78
CA ARG A 145 -7.91 22.17 4.28
C ARG A 145 -8.91 21.57 5.26
N GLY A 146 -9.94 22.34 5.60
CA GLY A 146 -11.02 21.87 6.46
C GLY A 146 -11.88 20.80 5.80
N ILE A 147 -12.67 20.09 6.60
CA ILE A 147 -13.60 19.05 6.12
C ILE A 147 -14.63 19.61 5.14
N SER A 148 -15.00 20.89 5.31
CA SER A 148 -15.96 21.61 4.48
C SER A 148 -15.39 22.15 3.16
N ASP A 149 -14.09 21.95 2.90
CA ASP A 149 -13.48 22.39 1.64
C ASP A 149 -13.78 21.39 0.52
N PRO A 150 -14.62 21.76 -0.47
CA PRO A 150 -15.02 20.85 -1.55
C PRO A 150 -13.86 20.44 -2.47
N SER A 151 -12.73 21.14 -2.43
CA SER A 151 -11.53 20.75 -3.19
C SER A 151 -10.75 19.60 -2.53
N VAL A 152 -11.15 19.21 -1.32
CA VAL A 152 -10.52 18.14 -0.54
C VAL A 152 -11.13 16.81 -0.92
N PHE A 153 -10.66 16.17 -1.93
CA PHE A 153 -11.06 14.84 -2.32
C PHE A 153 -12.40 14.75 -3.05
N ASP A 154 -12.47 15.29 -4.21
CA ASP A 154 -13.41 14.82 -5.20
C ASP A 154 -12.65 14.26 -6.41
N PRO A 155 -12.30 12.96 -6.41
CA PRO A 155 -11.77 12.33 -7.61
C PRO A 155 -12.78 12.35 -8.77
N LEU A 156 -14.07 12.58 -8.47
CA LEU A 156 -15.14 12.68 -9.48
C LEU A 156 -15.37 14.14 -9.94
N ASN A 157 -14.99 15.13 -9.14
CA ASN A 157 -15.02 16.55 -9.54
C ASN A 157 -13.70 17.05 -10.14
N ASN A 158 -12.70 16.20 -10.27
CA ASN A 158 -11.57 16.52 -11.13
C ASN A 158 -12.03 16.25 -12.58
N VAL A 159 -12.74 17.25 -13.13
CA VAL A 159 -13.34 17.23 -14.48
C VAL A 159 -12.28 16.84 -15.53
N ASP A 160 -11.01 17.19 -15.27
CA ASP A 160 -9.89 16.86 -16.15
C ASP A 160 -9.56 15.36 -16.13
N VAL A 161 -9.65 14.70 -14.99
CA VAL A 161 -9.43 13.25 -14.86
C VAL A 161 -10.61 12.50 -15.50
N LEU A 162 -11.86 12.94 -15.27
CA LEU A 162 -13.03 12.34 -15.89
C LEU A 162 -13.03 12.51 -17.41
N ASN A 163 -12.63 13.66 -17.91
CA ASN A 163 -12.50 13.90 -19.34
C ASN A 163 -11.41 13.05 -19.97
N SER A 164 -10.26 12.88 -19.31
CA SER A 164 -9.19 12.01 -19.80
C SER A 164 -9.61 10.53 -19.86
N TYR A 165 -10.38 10.04 -18.89
CA TYR A 165 -10.98 8.69 -18.94
C TYR A 165 -12.03 8.56 -20.03
N ARG A 166 -12.87 9.57 -20.24
CA ARG A 166 -13.86 9.57 -21.33
C ARG A 166 -13.19 9.54 -22.70
N GLU A 167 -12.17 10.35 -22.93
CA GLU A 167 -11.38 10.35 -24.17
C GLU A 167 -10.70 9.01 -24.46
N GLN A 168 -10.20 8.33 -23.41
CA GLN A 168 -9.62 6.98 -23.53
C GLN A 168 -10.66 5.92 -23.89
N LEU A 169 -11.89 6.03 -23.38
CA LEU A 169 -12.97 5.10 -23.69
C LEU A 169 -13.56 5.33 -25.10
N GLU A 170 -13.59 6.57 -25.57
CA GLU A 170 -14.07 6.93 -26.91
C GLU A 170 -13.03 6.60 -28.02
N SER A 171 -11.76 6.34 -27.65
CA SER A 171 -10.68 5.97 -28.57
C SER A 171 -10.51 4.46 -28.78
N GLN A 172 -11.32 3.62 -28.12
CA GLN A 172 -11.36 2.15 -28.28
C GLN A 172 -12.57 1.72 -29.11
#